data_77f55d094c3162bad9aba642a55ac834
#
_entry.id   77f55d094c3162bad9aba642a55ac834
#
_cell.length_a   1.000
_cell.length_b   1.000
_cell.length_c   1.000
_cell.angle_alpha   90.00
_cell.angle_beta   90.00
_cell.angle_gamma   90.00
#
_symmetry.space_group_name_H-M   'P 1'
#
loop_
_entity.id
_entity.type
_entity.pdbx_description
1 polymer ?
#
loop_
_entity_poly.entity_id
_entity_poly.type
_entity_poly.pdbx_seq_one_letter_code
_entity_poly.pdbx_strand_id
1 'polypeptide(L)'
;MNEHSTLETDRLRLRPITEQDSDAIWVIHSDPRTNAHNPAGPMTERPDADARAREWAADWADDGQGYWAVEDRQAPGTVIGFGGIRLVEWRGRRVYNLYYRFAPAAWGRGLASELVTAAVARWHALGERHPLVAYTTADNVASQRTAARGGLTRRPDLDEAAAGYTDVVFALGLD
;
A
#
# COMPACT_ATOMS: atom_id res chain seq x y z
N MET A 1 9.72 -18.55 -8.38
CA MET A 1 9.65 -17.30 -7.58
C MET A 1 11.04 -16.69 -7.56
N ASN A 2 11.21 -15.50 -8.13
CA ASN A 2 12.52 -14.84 -8.14
C ASN A 2 12.83 -14.37 -6.71
N GLU A 3 13.96 -14.81 -6.15
CA GLU A 3 14.48 -14.36 -4.84
C GLU A 3 14.61 -12.83 -4.73
N HIS A 4 14.61 -12.13 -5.85
CA HIS A 4 14.71 -10.66 -5.94
C HIS A 4 13.41 -9.90 -5.61
N SER A 5 12.32 -10.60 -5.31
CA SER A 5 11.02 -10.00 -5.01
C SER A 5 10.79 -9.76 -3.51
N THR A 6 11.55 -10.46 -2.65
CA THR A 6 11.51 -10.26 -1.19
C THR A 6 12.58 -9.25 -0.79
N LEU A 7 12.20 -8.27 0.01
CA LEU A 7 13.06 -7.22 0.52
C LEU A 7 13.05 -7.25 2.05
N GLU A 8 14.20 -7.09 2.66
CA GLU A 8 14.32 -6.88 4.10
C GLU A 8 14.76 -5.44 4.39
N THR A 9 14.12 -4.84 5.38
CA THR A 9 14.48 -3.56 5.99
C THR A 9 14.99 -3.80 7.41
N ASP A 10 15.18 -2.77 8.21
CA ASP A 10 15.65 -2.94 9.59
C ASP A 10 14.71 -3.82 10.43
N ARG A 11 13.39 -3.65 10.27
CA ARG A 11 12.36 -4.31 11.08
C ARG A 11 11.36 -5.13 10.29
N LEU A 12 11.27 -4.94 8.96
CA LEU A 12 10.26 -5.56 8.12
C LEU A 12 10.87 -6.55 7.15
N ARG A 13 10.11 -7.62 6.89
CA ARG A 13 10.27 -8.50 5.75
C ARG A 13 9.09 -8.26 4.81
N LEU A 14 9.39 -7.84 3.59
CA LEU A 14 8.45 -7.49 2.54
C LEU A 14 8.52 -8.57 1.47
N ARG A 15 7.49 -9.39 1.35
CA ARG A 15 7.44 -10.46 0.37
C ARG A 15 6.26 -10.32 -0.58
N PRO A 16 6.33 -10.85 -1.80
CA PRO A 16 5.17 -10.93 -2.67
C PRO A 16 3.95 -11.53 -1.95
N ILE A 17 2.79 -10.95 -2.23
CA ILE A 17 1.51 -11.50 -1.78
C ILE A 17 1.22 -12.78 -2.57
N THR A 18 0.66 -13.76 -1.90
CA THR A 18 0.19 -15.03 -2.49
C THR A 18 -1.29 -15.23 -2.16
N GLU A 19 -1.94 -16.18 -2.81
CA GLU A 19 -3.34 -16.53 -2.49
C GLU A 19 -3.51 -17.03 -1.05
N GLN A 20 -2.45 -17.55 -0.43
CA GLN A 20 -2.44 -17.99 0.96
C GLN A 20 -2.56 -16.85 1.98
N ASP A 21 -2.37 -15.61 1.56
CA ASP A 21 -2.49 -14.43 2.42
C ASP A 21 -3.94 -13.97 2.61
N SER A 22 -4.90 -14.66 2.02
CA SER A 22 -6.34 -14.34 2.05
C SER A 22 -6.88 -14.16 3.48
N ASP A 23 -6.47 -15.01 4.43
CA ASP A 23 -6.90 -14.89 5.83
C ASP A 23 -6.36 -13.61 6.47
N ALA A 24 -5.10 -13.27 6.24
CA ALA A 24 -4.51 -12.03 6.75
C ALA A 24 -5.14 -10.80 6.08
N ILE A 25 -5.44 -10.86 4.79
CA ILE A 25 -6.19 -9.80 4.07
C ILE A 25 -7.55 -9.61 4.75
N TRP A 26 -8.29 -10.69 4.99
CA TRP A 26 -9.58 -10.61 5.67
C TRP A 26 -9.46 -9.93 7.03
N VAL A 27 -8.59 -10.44 7.89
CA VAL A 27 -8.41 -9.91 9.26
C VAL A 27 -8.09 -8.42 9.26
N ILE A 28 -7.21 -7.96 8.37
CA ILE A 28 -6.78 -6.56 8.35
C ILE A 28 -7.82 -5.66 7.66
N HIS A 29 -8.46 -6.11 6.58
CA HIS A 29 -9.37 -5.26 5.80
C HIS A 29 -10.82 -5.28 6.29
N SER A 30 -11.23 -6.25 7.09
CA SER A 30 -12.54 -6.25 7.75
C SER A 30 -12.55 -5.52 9.08
N ASP A 31 -11.40 -5.21 9.68
CA ASP A 31 -11.32 -4.47 10.93
C ASP A 31 -11.77 -3.00 10.70
N PRO A 32 -12.84 -2.50 11.38
CA PRO A 32 -13.29 -1.13 11.22
C PRO A 32 -12.22 -0.09 11.55
N ARG A 33 -11.30 -0.40 12.46
CA ARG A 33 -10.23 0.52 12.88
C ARG A 33 -9.26 0.81 11.74
N THR A 34 -8.93 -0.20 10.94
CA THR A 34 -8.02 -0.02 9.78
C THR A 34 -8.70 0.68 8.60
N ASN A 35 -10.01 0.83 8.67
CA ASN A 35 -10.85 1.44 7.64
C ASN A 35 -11.47 2.79 8.06
N ALA A 36 -11.04 3.37 9.18
CA ALA A 36 -11.58 4.63 9.70
C ALA A 36 -11.55 5.79 8.69
N HIS A 37 -10.59 5.78 7.78
CA HIS A 37 -10.42 6.77 6.70
C HIS A 37 -10.65 6.17 5.31
N ASN A 38 -11.32 5.01 5.22
CA ASN A 38 -11.67 4.39 3.95
C ASN A 38 -13.14 4.70 3.61
N PRO A 39 -13.42 5.51 2.57
CA PRO A 39 -14.80 5.85 2.23
C PRO A 39 -15.67 4.64 1.86
N ALA A 40 -15.06 3.57 1.34
CA ALA A 40 -15.76 2.33 1.04
C ALA A 40 -16.05 1.48 2.28
N GLY A 41 -15.49 1.86 3.45
CA GLY A 41 -15.64 1.09 4.68
C GLY A 41 -14.81 -0.20 4.73
N PRO A 42 -15.02 -1.01 5.77
CA PRO A 42 -14.36 -2.30 5.91
C PRO A 42 -14.91 -3.33 4.91
N MET A 43 -14.09 -4.34 4.61
CA MET A 43 -14.51 -5.52 3.85
C MET A 43 -15.58 -6.28 4.64
N THR A 44 -16.68 -6.62 4.00
CA THR A 44 -17.85 -7.26 4.65
C THR A 44 -18.04 -8.72 4.27
N GLU A 45 -17.48 -9.15 3.14
CA GLU A 45 -17.65 -10.50 2.63
C GLU A 45 -16.31 -11.23 2.55
N ARG A 46 -16.23 -12.42 3.14
CA ARG A 46 -14.98 -13.21 3.15
C ARG A 46 -14.45 -13.55 1.74
N PRO A 47 -15.31 -13.88 0.74
CA PRO A 47 -14.86 -14.12 -0.63
C PRO A 47 -14.14 -12.95 -1.29
N ASP A 48 -14.36 -11.72 -0.84
CA ASP A 48 -13.65 -10.53 -1.35
C ASP A 48 -12.16 -10.56 -0.98
N ALA A 49 -11.82 -11.15 0.17
CA ALA A 49 -10.42 -11.34 0.56
C ALA A 49 -9.73 -12.36 -0.34
N ASP A 50 -10.42 -13.43 -0.72
CA ASP A 50 -9.89 -14.43 -1.65
C ASP A 50 -9.68 -13.83 -3.05
N ALA A 51 -10.64 -13.03 -3.52
CA ALA A 51 -10.52 -12.31 -4.78
C ALA A 51 -9.35 -11.32 -4.76
N ARG A 52 -9.19 -10.57 -3.66
CA ARG A 52 -8.10 -9.62 -3.46
C ARG A 52 -6.74 -10.29 -3.41
N ALA A 53 -6.63 -11.45 -2.74
CA ALA A 53 -5.39 -12.23 -2.69
C ALA A 53 -4.97 -12.69 -4.09
N ARG A 54 -5.91 -13.20 -4.88
CA ARG A 54 -5.65 -13.60 -6.29
C ARG A 54 -5.23 -12.41 -7.15
N GLU A 55 -5.94 -11.29 -7.06
CA GLU A 55 -5.62 -10.07 -7.80
C GLU A 55 -4.18 -9.60 -7.50
N TRP A 56 -3.82 -9.47 -6.23
CA TRP A 56 -2.52 -8.99 -5.83
C TRP A 56 -1.39 -9.99 -6.07
N ALA A 57 -1.67 -11.29 -6.07
CA ALA A 57 -0.70 -12.30 -6.47
C ALA A 57 -0.45 -12.29 -7.99
N ALA A 58 -1.49 -12.01 -8.79
CA ALA A 58 -1.38 -11.90 -10.24
C ALA A 58 -0.48 -10.72 -10.65
N ASP A 59 -0.52 -9.58 -9.97
CA ASP A 59 0.37 -8.43 -10.26
C ASP A 59 1.86 -8.86 -10.23
N TRP A 60 2.23 -9.70 -9.26
CA TRP A 60 3.61 -10.21 -9.16
C TRP A 60 3.97 -11.19 -10.28
N ALA A 61 2.99 -11.96 -10.76
CA ALA A 61 3.20 -12.90 -11.86
C ALA A 61 3.31 -12.16 -13.20
N ASP A 62 2.49 -11.16 -13.42
CA ASP A 62 2.35 -10.47 -14.70
C ASP A 62 3.38 -9.33 -14.87
N ASP A 63 3.54 -8.49 -13.83
CA ASP A 63 4.38 -7.29 -13.88
C ASP A 63 5.71 -7.44 -13.12
N GLY A 64 5.90 -8.53 -12.35
CA GLY A 64 7.04 -8.70 -11.46
C GLY A 64 7.10 -7.64 -10.35
N GLN A 65 5.97 -6.96 -10.11
CA GLN A 65 5.83 -5.86 -9.17
C GLN A 65 4.39 -5.74 -8.69
N GLY A 66 4.21 -5.64 -7.37
CA GLY A 66 2.91 -5.53 -6.73
C GLY A 66 3.06 -5.11 -5.27
N TYR A 67 1.96 -5.12 -4.53
CA TYR A 67 2.03 -4.91 -3.08
C TYR A 67 2.71 -6.09 -2.40
N TRP A 68 3.34 -5.82 -1.26
CA TRP A 68 3.95 -6.82 -0.39
C TRP A 68 3.01 -7.21 0.74
N ALA A 69 3.08 -8.46 1.15
CA ALA A 69 2.74 -8.87 2.49
C ALA A 69 3.89 -8.47 3.42
N VAL A 70 3.55 -7.80 4.51
CA VAL A 70 4.50 -7.21 5.45
C VAL A 70 4.55 -8.04 6.73
N GLU A 71 5.72 -8.55 7.06
CA GLU A 71 5.98 -9.31 8.28
C GLU A 71 6.94 -8.54 9.19
N ASP A 72 6.79 -8.67 10.51
CA ASP A 72 7.78 -8.21 11.49
C ASP A 72 8.93 -9.21 11.52
N ARG A 73 10.16 -8.77 11.32
CA ARG A 73 11.35 -9.64 11.35
C ARG A 73 11.56 -10.32 12.70
N GLN A 74 10.99 -9.76 13.77
CA GLN A 74 11.02 -10.37 15.11
C GLN A 74 9.92 -11.44 15.30
N ALA A 75 8.94 -11.51 14.40
CA ALA A 75 7.85 -12.49 14.41
C ALA A 75 7.62 -13.04 13.00
N PRO A 76 8.58 -13.78 12.41
CA PRO A 76 8.47 -14.28 11.04
C PRO A 76 7.23 -15.14 10.84
N GLY A 77 6.64 -15.04 9.66
CA GLY A 77 5.43 -15.80 9.26
C GLY A 77 4.11 -15.19 9.72
N THR A 78 4.16 -14.08 10.49
CA THR A 78 2.94 -13.33 10.86
C THR A 78 2.84 -12.08 10.00
N VAL A 79 1.83 -12.01 9.14
CA VAL A 79 1.53 -10.81 8.34
C VAL A 79 0.92 -9.75 9.24
N ILE A 80 1.58 -8.60 9.35
CA ILE A 80 1.15 -7.45 10.15
C ILE A 80 0.60 -6.29 9.32
N GLY A 81 0.66 -6.40 7.99
CA GLY A 81 0.17 -5.38 7.07
C GLY A 81 0.37 -5.76 5.62
N PHE A 82 -0.12 -4.91 4.76
CA PHE A 82 0.05 -4.97 3.31
C PHE A 82 0.42 -3.58 2.80
N GLY A 83 1.23 -3.50 1.75
CA GLY A 83 1.56 -2.23 1.11
C GLY A 83 2.72 -2.33 0.14
N GLY A 84 3.11 -1.19 -0.40
CA GLY A 84 4.12 -1.08 -1.44
C GLY A 84 3.59 -0.33 -2.65
N ILE A 85 4.10 -0.65 -3.83
CA ILE A 85 3.68 -0.02 -5.08
C ILE A 85 3.12 -1.05 -6.05
N ARG A 86 2.06 -0.68 -6.74
CA ARG A 86 1.36 -1.48 -7.74
C ARG A 86 1.05 -0.63 -8.96
N LEU A 87 1.23 -1.16 -10.14
CA LEU A 87 0.89 -0.47 -11.39
C LEU A 87 -0.62 -0.50 -11.60
N VAL A 88 -1.23 0.68 -11.74
CA VAL A 88 -2.67 0.83 -11.92
C VAL A 88 -2.98 1.88 -13.00
N GLU A 89 -4.17 1.81 -13.56
CA GLU A 89 -4.76 2.90 -14.33
C GLU A 89 -5.36 3.93 -13.35
N TRP A 90 -4.91 5.18 -13.43
CA TRP A 90 -5.41 6.28 -12.62
C TRP A 90 -5.64 7.51 -13.47
N ARG A 91 -6.88 7.95 -13.57
CA ARG A 91 -7.29 9.13 -14.36
C ARG A 91 -6.77 9.10 -15.80
N GLY A 92 -6.87 7.94 -16.47
CA GLY A 92 -6.47 7.78 -17.86
C GLY A 92 -4.96 7.68 -18.11
N ARG A 93 -4.16 7.46 -17.05
CA ARG A 93 -2.72 7.20 -17.17
C ARG A 93 -2.25 6.10 -16.23
N ARG A 94 -1.23 5.38 -16.65
CA ARG A 94 -0.60 4.37 -15.80
C ARG A 94 0.29 5.02 -14.74
N VAL A 95 0.08 4.65 -13.48
CA VAL A 95 0.87 5.13 -12.34
C VAL A 95 1.19 3.96 -11.42
N TYR A 96 2.24 4.09 -10.63
CA TYR A 96 2.40 3.25 -9.45
C TYR A 96 1.56 3.85 -8.32
N ASN A 97 0.59 3.09 -7.81
CA ASN A 97 -0.15 3.47 -6.61
C ASN A 97 0.63 3.02 -5.37
N LEU A 98 0.97 3.97 -4.49
CA LEU A 98 1.51 3.68 -3.17
C LEU A 98 0.37 3.42 -2.20
N TYR A 99 0.37 2.27 -1.59
CA TYR A 99 -0.64 1.85 -0.63
C TYR A 99 0.03 1.21 0.59
N TYR A 100 -0.58 1.36 1.75
CA TYR A 100 -0.23 0.62 2.96
C TYR A 100 -1.41 0.56 3.93
N ARG A 101 -1.55 -0.59 4.59
CA ARG A 101 -2.51 -0.82 5.66
C ARG A 101 -1.92 -1.82 6.64
N PHE A 102 -1.85 -1.45 7.92
CA PHE A 102 -1.30 -2.26 8.98
C PHE A 102 -2.37 -2.65 9.99
N ALA A 103 -2.24 -3.84 10.56
CA ALA A 103 -3.02 -4.26 11.72
C ALA A 103 -2.82 -3.26 12.88
N PRO A 104 -3.85 -3.00 13.70
CA PRO A 104 -3.75 -2.02 14.79
C PRO A 104 -2.60 -2.28 15.77
N ALA A 105 -2.27 -3.55 16.03
CA ALA A 105 -1.14 -3.91 16.90
C ALA A 105 0.24 -3.46 16.39
N ALA A 106 0.34 -3.12 15.10
CA ALA A 106 1.57 -2.64 14.47
C ALA A 106 1.68 -1.09 14.42
N TRP A 107 0.63 -0.37 14.84
CA TRP A 107 0.61 1.09 14.78
C TRP A 107 1.54 1.76 15.80
N GLY A 108 1.86 3.03 15.55
CA GLY A 108 2.69 3.84 16.45
C GLY A 108 4.19 3.49 16.45
N ARG A 109 4.60 2.47 15.72
CA ARG A 109 5.98 1.96 15.68
C ARG A 109 6.81 2.54 14.51
N GLY A 110 6.22 3.37 13.65
CA GLY A 110 6.90 3.94 12.48
C GLY A 110 7.07 2.96 11.30
N LEU A 111 6.42 1.79 11.33
CA LEU A 111 6.58 0.73 10.33
C LEU A 111 6.03 1.15 8.96
N ALA A 112 4.96 1.95 8.93
CA ALA A 112 4.44 2.50 7.67
C ALA A 112 5.45 3.41 6.97
N SER A 113 6.17 4.25 7.72
CA SER A 113 7.22 5.11 7.15
C SER A 113 8.39 4.29 6.62
N GLU A 114 8.77 3.21 7.30
CA GLU A 114 9.82 2.29 6.85
C GLU A 114 9.42 1.58 5.55
N LEU A 115 8.18 1.09 5.48
CA LEU A 115 7.62 0.51 4.24
C LEU A 115 7.61 1.51 3.09
N VAL A 116 7.16 2.75 3.33
CA VAL A 116 7.11 3.79 2.29
C VAL A 116 8.50 4.12 1.78
N THR A 117 9.51 4.21 2.66
CA THR A 117 10.90 4.40 2.24
C THR A 117 11.37 3.27 1.32
N ALA A 118 11.08 2.02 1.65
CA ALA A 118 11.41 0.87 0.82
C ALA A 118 10.64 0.89 -0.53
N ALA A 119 9.38 1.30 -0.51
CA ALA A 119 8.54 1.41 -1.70
C ALA A 119 9.05 2.51 -2.68
N VAL A 120 9.47 3.65 -2.15
CA VAL A 120 10.08 4.74 -2.95
C VAL A 120 11.42 4.29 -3.52
N ALA A 121 12.26 3.62 -2.73
CA ALA A 121 13.52 3.06 -3.23
C ALA A 121 13.27 2.02 -4.36
N ARG A 122 12.23 1.21 -4.22
CA ARG A 122 11.82 0.27 -5.27
C ARG A 122 11.37 1.00 -6.54
N TRP A 123 10.59 2.08 -6.41
CA TRP A 123 10.17 2.90 -7.55
C TRP A 123 11.37 3.47 -8.32
N HIS A 124 12.37 4.01 -7.63
CA HIS A 124 13.61 4.45 -8.25
C HIS A 124 14.34 3.31 -8.97
N ALA A 125 14.44 2.14 -8.34
CA ALA A 125 15.08 0.96 -8.93
C ALA A 125 14.36 0.44 -10.20
N LEU A 126 13.05 0.71 -10.34
CA LEU A 126 12.28 0.43 -11.55
C LEU A 126 12.50 1.45 -12.68
N GLY A 127 13.36 2.46 -12.45
CA GLY A 127 13.70 3.50 -13.43
C GLY A 127 12.61 4.54 -13.62
N GLU A 128 11.73 4.72 -12.63
CA GLU A 128 10.71 5.80 -12.61
C GLU A 128 9.82 5.85 -13.87
N ARG A 129 9.58 4.70 -14.47
CA ARG A 129 8.87 4.58 -15.79
C ARG A 129 7.46 5.15 -15.76
N HIS A 130 6.83 5.16 -14.60
CA HIS A 130 5.50 5.71 -14.36
C HIS A 130 5.55 6.52 -13.06
N PRO A 131 4.76 7.60 -12.95
CA PRO A 131 4.69 8.38 -11.72
C PRO A 131 4.29 7.50 -10.53
N LEU A 132 4.76 7.88 -9.34
CA LEU A 132 4.31 7.31 -8.08
C LEU A 132 3.25 8.23 -7.48
N VAL A 133 2.08 7.68 -7.16
CA VAL A 133 0.93 8.43 -6.62
C VAL A 133 0.44 7.75 -5.34
N ALA A 134 0.19 8.55 -4.32
CA ALA A 134 -0.54 8.16 -3.13
C ALA A 134 -1.74 9.10 -2.95
N TYR A 135 -2.89 8.57 -2.59
CA TYR A 135 -4.05 9.38 -2.22
C TYR A 135 -4.69 8.83 -0.95
N THR A 136 -5.27 9.73 -0.20
CA THR A 136 -5.95 9.43 1.06
C THR A 136 -6.95 10.52 1.36
N THR A 137 -7.84 10.30 2.31
CA THR A 137 -8.81 11.33 2.70
C THR A 137 -8.14 12.48 3.46
N ALA A 138 -8.71 13.68 3.34
CA ALA A 138 -8.16 14.91 3.93
C ALA A 138 -8.05 14.85 5.47
N ASP A 139 -8.88 14.06 6.13
CA ASP A 139 -8.86 13.83 7.58
C ASP A 139 -7.80 12.80 8.01
N ASN A 140 -7.24 12.01 7.09
CA ASN A 140 -6.19 11.04 7.37
C ASN A 140 -4.80 11.70 7.45
N VAL A 141 -4.61 12.56 8.43
CA VAL A 141 -3.36 13.32 8.62
C VAL A 141 -2.15 12.42 8.82
N ALA A 142 -2.34 11.25 9.44
CA ALA A 142 -1.25 10.29 9.66
C ALA A 142 -0.70 9.74 8.34
N SER A 143 -1.56 9.36 7.40
CA SER A 143 -1.18 8.89 6.08
C SER A 143 -0.50 10.00 5.26
N GLN A 144 -1.03 11.21 5.29
CA GLN A 144 -0.43 12.36 4.61
C GLN A 144 1.01 12.63 5.09
N ARG A 145 1.23 12.61 6.41
CA ARG A 145 2.57 12.78 6.99
C ARG A 145 3.52 11.64 6.58
N THR A 146 3.01 10.43 6.47
CA THR A 146 3.81 9.28 6.05
C THR A 146 4.22 9.41 4.59
N ALA A 147 3.31 9.79 3.69
CA ALA A 147 3.63 10.05 2.28
C ALA A 147 4.66 11.19 2.13
N ALA A 148 4.47 12.31 2.82
CA ALA A 148 5.40 13.44 2.79
C ALA A 148 6.80 13.08 3.31
N ARG A 149 6.91 12.29 4.40
CA ARG A 149 8.19 11.80 4.91
C ARG A 149 8.88 10.83 3.96
N GLY A 150 8.12 10.09 3.16
CA GLY A 150 8.64 9.26 2.08
C GLY A 150 9.14 10.03 0.87
N GLY A 151 9.03 11.37 0.89
CA GLY A 151 9.51 12.26 -0.18
C GLY A 151 8.46 12.61 -1.24
N LEU A 152 7.22 12.12 -1.11
CA LEU A 152 6.17 12.48 -2.06
C LEU A 152 5.75 13.94 -1.86
N THR A 153 5.57 14.65 -2.97
CA THR A 153 5.13 16.05 -2.98
C THR A 153 3.61 16.13 -2.98
N ARG A 154 3.06 17.00 -2.14
CA ARG A 154 1.63 17.30 -2.11
C ARG A 154 1.18 17.97 -3.41
N ARG A 155 0.07 17.50 -3.99
CA ARG A 155 -0.50 17.98 -5.26
C ARG A 155 -1.95 18.44 -5.07
N PRO A 156 -2.16 19.67 -4.50
CA PRO A 156 -3.51 20.19 -4.26
C PRO A 156 -4.33 20.39 -5.54
N ASP A 157 -3.65 20.58 -6.67
CA ASP A 157 -4.24 20.67 -8.01
C ASP A 157 -4.93 19.38 -8.47
N LEU A 158 -4.63 18.25 -7.79
CA LEU A 158 -5.18 16.92 -8.07
C LEU A 158 -6.15 16.43 -7.00
N ASP A 159 -6.50 17.27 -6.04
CA ASP A 159 -7.49 16.90 -5.03
C ASP A 159 -8.87 16.69 -5.66
N GLU A 160 -9.61 15.76 -5.11
CA GLU A 160 -10.94 15.44 -5.62
C GLU A 160 -11.96 15.39 -4.48
N ALA A 161 -12.95 16.29 -4.58
CA ALA A 161 -14.06 16.29 -3.66
C ALA A 161 -15.09 15.25 -4.09
N ALA A 162 -15.46 14.38 -3.17
CA ALA A 162 -16.54 13.41 -3.33
C ALA A 162 -17.62 13.63 -2.25
N ALA A 163 -18.70 12.88 -2.32
CA ALA A 163 -19.78 12.99 -1.34
C ALA A 163 -19.28 12.57 0.06
N GLY A 164 -19.08 13.56 0.94
CA GLY A 164 -18.70 13.34 2.34
C GLY A 164 -17.21 13.25 2.64
N TYR A 165 -16.32 13.32 1.64
CA TYR A 165 -14.87 13.34 1.84
C TYR A 165 -14.15 14.09 0.73
N THR A 166 -12.86 14.35 0.92
CA THR A 166 -11.98 14.87 -0.13
C THR A 166 -10.74 13.99 -0.19
N ASP A 167 -10.43 13.44 -1.35
CA ASP A 167 -9.15 12.79 -1.59
C ASP A 167 -8.06 13.86 -1.79
N VAL A 168 -6.97 13.69 -1.07
CA VAL A 168 -5.77 14.51 -1.18
C VAL A 168 -4.65 13.70 -1.79
N VAL A 169 -3.91 14.28 -2.72
CA VAL A 169 -2.95 13.59 -3.57
C VAL A 169 -1.51 13.98 -3.25
N PHE A 170 -0.64 12.98 -3.22
CA PHE A 170 0.82 13.11 -3.12
C PHE A 170 1.46 12.35 -4.27
N ALA A 171 2.52 12.88 -4.87
CA ALA A 171 3.14 12.23 -6.03
C ALA A 171 4.64 12.47 -6.14
N LEU A 172 5.32 11.59 -6.90
CA LEU A 172 6.66 11.76 -7.46
C LEU A 172 6.60 11.50 -8.98
N GLY A 173 7.36 12.25 -9.75
CA GLY A 173 7.42 12.09 -11.21
C GLY A 173 6.09 12.36 -11.93
N LEU A 174 5.19 13.14 -11.35
CA LEU A 174 3.93 13.54 -11.93
C LEU A 174 4.00 15.03 -12.29
N ASP A 175 4.18 15.30 -13.56
CA ASP A 175 4.21 16.65 -14.16
C ASP A 175 2.79 17.19 -14.37
#